data_5d2ce7b9cd711a14a7466af5c6518f23
#
_entry.id   5d2ce7b9cd711a14a7466af5c6518f23
#
_cell.length_a   1.000
_cell.length_b   1.000
_cell.length_c   1.000
_cell.angle_alpha   90.00
_cell.angle_beta   90.00
_cell.angle_gamma   90.00
#
_symmetry.space_group_name_H-M   'P 1'
#
loop_
_entity.id
_entity.type
_entity.pdbx_description
1 polymer ?
#
loop_
_entity_poly.entity_id
_entity_poly.type
_entity_poly.pdbx_seq_one_letter_code
_entity_poly.pdbx_strand_id
1 'polypeptide(L)'
;SAFLKNVHSELVYNIRRLRQHPSVATWCGNNEIREALKYWGWAKRYPKEVYEKFWHDYEALFAGLIPETLREEDPLRPYIESSPDTVNWGRPQEMGLGESHYWGVWYGRQPFEILRERMPRFMSEFGVESFPMLPSISRFARPETDYDLESDVMKAHQKSSIGNDVILHY
;
A
#
# COMPACT_ATOMS: atom_id res chain seq x y z
N SER A 1 -25.18 7.26 3.04
CA SER A 1 -24.83 7.39 4.46
C SER A 1 -24.13 8.73 4.72
N ALA A 2 -24.10 9.18 5.98
CA ALA A 2 -23.36 10.38 6.37
C ALA A 2 -21.85 10.24 6.08
N PHE A 3 -21.31 9.06 6.28
CA PHE A 3 -19.91 8.72 5.93
C PHE A 3 -19.61 8.98 4.45
N LEU A 4 -20.40 8.45 3.52
CA LEU A 4 -20.15 8.64 2.08
C LEU A 4 -20.29 10.11 1.66
N LYS A 5 -21.18 10.89 2.29
CA LYS A 5 -21.28 12.33 2.05
C LYS A 5 -20.00 13.06 2.47
N ASN A 6 -19.45 12.69 3.63
CA ASN A 6 -18.20 13.26 4.11
C ASN A 6 -17.03 12.90 3.21
N VAL A 7 -16.92 11.63 2.80
CA VAL A 7 -15.91 11.17 1.83
C VAL A 7 -16.02 11.93 0.51
N HIS A 8 -17.24 12.11 -0.02
CA HIS A 8 -17.44 12.89 -1.25
C HIS A 8 -16.94 14.34 -1.10
N SER A 9 -17.26 15.01 0.00
CA SER A 9 -16.81 16.37 0.25
C SER A 9 -15.27 16.47 0.31
N GLU A 10 -14.63 15.51 0.97
CA GLU A 10 -13.17 15.38 1.06
C GLU A 10 -12.54 15.12 -0.31
N LEU A 11 -13.12 14.23 -1.11
CA LEU A 11 -12.68 13.94 -2.47
C LEU A 11 -12.73 15.19 -3.35
N VAL A 12 -13.87 15.86 -3.41
CA VAL A 12 -14.04 17.10 -4.20
C VAL A 12 -13.00 18.14 -3.82
N TYR A 13 -12.80 18.37 -2.52
CA TYR A 13 -11.81 19.32 -2.04
C TYR A 13 -10.38 18.95 -2.49
N ASN A 14 -9.95 17.70 -2.28
CA ASN A 14 -8.60 17.29 -2.62
C ASN A 14 -8.36 17.18 -4.12
N ILE A 15 -9.33 16.69 -4.89
CA ILE A 15 -9.21 16.63 -6.35
C ILE A 15 -9.04 18.05 -6.91
N ARG A 16 -9.88 19.00 -6.51
CA ARG A 16 -9.78 20.40 -6.96
C ARG A 16 -8.46 21.06 -6.59
N ARG A 17 -7.92 20.74 -5.40
CA ARG A 17 -6.63 21.23 -4.93
C ARG A 17 -5.46 20.67 -5.72
N LEU A 18 -5.53 19.40 -6.14
CA LEU A 18 -4.39 18.66 -6.71
C LEU A 18 -4.42 18.56 -8.23
N ARG A 19 -5.60 18.55 -8.88
CA ARG A 19 -5.76 18.31 -10.31
C ARG A 19 -4.99 19.27 -11.22
N GLN A 20 -4.64 20.46 -10.74
CA GLN A 20 -3.88 21.43 -11.52
C GLN A 20 -2.36 21.21 -11.49
N HIS A 21 -1.88 20.23 -10.70
CA HIS A 21 -0.47 19.90 -10.67
C HIS A 21 -0.16 18.87 -11.79
N PRO A 22 0.75 19.20 -12.74
CA PRO A 22 1.07 18.31 -13.87
C PRO A 22 1.77 17.02 -13.43
N SER A 23 2.33 16.98 -12.24
CA SER A 23 2.96 15.77 -11.66
C SER A 23 1.95 14.71 -11.20
N VAL A 24 0.67 15.04 -11.05
CA VAL A 24 -0.36 14.05 -10.76
C VAL A 24 -0.68 13.27 -12.03
N ALA A 25 -0.19 12.04 -12.12
CA ALA A 25 -0.34 11.19 -13.30
C ALA A 25 -1.63 10.36 -13.27
N THR A 26 -2.04 9.89 -12.11
CA THR A 26 -3.21 9.02 -11.91
C THR A 26 -3.79 9.21 -10.51
N TRP A 27 -5.05 8.86 -10.36
CA TRP A 27 -5.74 8.75 -9.08
C TRP A 27 -5.81 7.27 -8.67
N CYS A 28 -5.56 6.98 -7.41
CA CYS A 28 -5.67 5.62 -6.85
C CYS A 28 -6.67 5.63 -5.70
N GLY A 29 -7.60 4.67 -5.71
CA GLY A 29 -8.67 4.59 -4.72
C GLY A 29 -8.20 4.05 -3.38
N ASN A 30 -7.44 2.96 -3.41
CA ASN A 30 -6.93 2.34 -2.19
C ASN A 30 -5.65 1.53 -2.44
N ASN A 31 -4.96 1.21 -1.34
CA ASN A 31 -3.82 0.31 -1.33
C ASN A 31 -4.25 -1.08 -0.85
N GLU A 32 -4.13 -2.07 -1.71
CA GLU A 32 -4.24 -3.52 -1.47
C GLU A 32 -5.57 -4.03 -0.87
N ILE A 33 -6.63 -3.21 -0.75
CA ILE A 33 -7.91 -3.68 -0.18
C ILE A 33 -8.53 -4.75 -1.07
N ARG A 34 -8.56 -4.57 -2.39
CA ARG A 34 -9.06 -5.59 -3.34
C ARG A 34 -8.22 -6.86 -3.29
N GLU A 35 -6.91 -6.72 -3.14
CA GLU A 35 -5.98 -7.82 -2.97
C GLU A 35 -6.28 -8.61 -1.68
N ALA A 36 -6.47 -7.90 -0.57
CA ALA A 36 -6.83 -8.49 0.70
C ALA A 36 -8.17 -9.26 0.64
N LEU A 37 -9.18 -8.64 0.06
CA LEU A 37 -10.50 -9.27 -0.12
C LEU A 37 -10.40 -10.56 -0.94
N LYS A 38 -9.64 -10.57 -2.03
CA LYS A 38 -9.54 -11.72 -2.93
C LYS A 38 -8.60 -12.82 -2.44
N TYR A 39 -7.43 -12.46 -1.89
CA TYR A 39 -6.31 -13.39 -1.78
C TYR A 39 -5.76 -13.58 -0.37
N TRP A 40 -6.05 -12.69 0.60
CA TRP A 40 -5.50 -12.81 1.95
C TRP A 40 -6.34 -13.68 2.91
N GLY A 41 -7.25 -14.47 2.35
CA GLY A 41 -8.03 -15.44 3.11
C GLY A 41 -9.17 -14.84 3.95
N TRP A 42 -9.54 -13.59 3.70
CA TRP A 42 -10.61 -12.92 4.46
C TRP A 42 -11.97 -13.63 4.32
N ALA A 43 -12.27 -14.24 3.18
CA ALA A 43 -13.46 -15.06 2.99
C ALA A 43 -13.57 -16.25 3.95
N LYS A 44 -12.41 -16.74 4.46
CA LYS A 44 -12.35 -17.82 5.45
C LYS A 44 -12.25 -17.30 6.89
N ARG A 45 -11.78 -16.08 7.05
CA ARG A 45 -11.52 -15.45 8.37
C ARG A 45 -12.77 -14.82 8.97
N TYR A 46 -13.65 -14.29 8.14
CA TYR A 46 -14.84 -13.54 8.56
C TYR A 46 -16.13 -14.32 8.27
N PRO A 47 -17.21 -14.14 9.06
CA PRO A 47 -18.54 -14.64 8.71
C PRO A 47 -18.95 -14.17 7.32
N LYS A 48 -19.72 -14.99 6.62
CA LYS A 48 -20.11 -14.75 5.22
C LYS A 48 -20.77 -13.37 5.03
N GLU A 49 -21.70 -13.03 5.90
CA GLU A 49 -22.45 -11.76 5.83
C GLU A 49 -21.53 -10.55 6.03
N VAL A 50 -20.51 -10.67 6.88
CA VAL A 50 -19.49 -9.63 7.11
C VAL A 50 -18.60 -9.47 5.88
N TYR A 51 -18.18 -10.57 5.29
CA TYR A 51 -17.35 -10.56 4.09
C TYR A 51 -18.11 -10.01 2.87
N GLU A 52 -19.38 -10.39 2.69
CA GLU A 52 -20.25 -9.84 1.64
C GLU A 52 -20.46 -8.33 1.84
N LYS A 53 -20.60 -7.87 3.10
CA LYS A 53 -20.68 -6.46 3.42
C LYS A 53 -19.39 -5.71 3.08
N PHE A 54 -18.22 -6.29 3.30
CA PHE A 54 -16.95 -5.67 2.88
C PHE A 54 -16.92 -5.44 1.38
N TRP A 55 -17.34 -6.42 0.57
CA TRP A 55 -17.44 -6.26 -0.87
C TRP A 55 -18.44 -5.18 -1.28
N HIS A 56 -19.64 -5.19 -0.69
CA HIS A 56 -20.64 -4.17 -0.97
C HIS A 56 -20.14 -2.75 -0.65
N ASP A 57 -19.52 -2.57 0.51
CA ASP A 57 -19.00 -1.26 0.93
C ASP A 57 -17.78 -0.84 0.06
N TYR A 58 -16.96 -1.80 -0.33
CA TYR A 58 -15.84 -1.60 -1.26
C TYR A 58 -16.34 -1.09 -2.62
N GLU A 59 -17.29 -1.78 -3.21
CA GLU A 59 -17.87 -1.42 -4.51
C GLU A 59 -18.54 -0.05 -4.46
N ALA A 60 -19.33 0.21 -3.42
CA ALA A 60 -20.02 1.49 -3.27
C ALA A 60 -19.05 2.68 -3.20
N LEU A 61 -17.88 2.49 -2.59
CA LEU A 61 -16.88 3.53 -2.44
C LEU A 61 -15.93 3.60 -3.63
N PHE A 62 -15.21 2.51 -3.90
CA PHE A 62 -14.07 2.51 -4.83
C PHE A 62 -14.47 2.29 -6.30
N ALA A 63 -15.54 1.56 -6.57
CA ALA A 63 -16.08 1.37 -7.92
C ALA A 63 -17.25 2.33 -8.25
N GLY A 64 -17.87 2.94 -7.24
CA GLY A 64 -18.98 3.87 -7.38
C GLY A 64 -18.60 5.33 -7.13
N LEU A 65 -18.60 5.75 -5.85
CA LEU A 65 -18.48 7.16 -5.47
C LEU A 65 -17.21 7.84 -6.00
N ILE A 66 -16.05 7.20 -5.87
CA ILE A 66 -14.77 7.82 -6.27
C ILE A 66 -14.72 8.05 -7.78
N PRO A 67 -14.91 7.04 -8.65
CA PRO A 67 -14.85 7.28 -10.09
C PRO A 67 -15.97 8.19 -10.62
N GLU A 68 -17.13 8.24 -9.97
CA GLU A 68 -18.18 9.22 -10.30
C GLU A 68 -17.71 10.64 -10.01
N THR A 69 -17.16 10.87 -8.81
CA THR A 69 -16.62 12.17 -8.41
C THR A 69 -15.46 12.61 -9.32
N LEU A 70 -14.56 11.68 -9.68
CA LEU A 70 -13.45 11.96 -10.59
C LEU A 70 -13.92 12.30 -12.01
N ARG A 71 -14.97 11.64 -12.49
CA ARG A 71 -15.55 11.95 -13.79
C ARG A 71 -16.09 13.39 -13.89
N GLU A 72 -16.56 13.92 -12.77
CA GLU A 72 -17.04 15.31 -12.68
C GLU A 72 -15.89 16.30 -12.47
N GLU A 73 -14.92 15.98 -11.63
CA GLU A 73 -13.90 16.93 -11.16
C GLU A 73 -12.59 16.85 -11.93
N ASP A 74 -12.20 15.70 -12.47
CA ASP A 74 -10.95 15.50 -13.23
C ASP A 74 -11.07 14.34 -14.25
N PRO A 75 -11.87 14.54 -15.31
CA PRO A 75 -12.22 13.45 -16.25
C PRO A 75 -11.08 12.96 -17.15
N LEU A 76 -9.95 13.68 -17.18
CA LEU A 76 -8.85 13.38 -18.10
C LEU A 76 -7.80 12.43 -17.49
N ARG A 77 -7.69 12.38 -16.18
CA ARG A 77 -6.71 11.49 -15.52
C ARG A 77 -7.28 10.10 -15.29
N PRO A 78 -6.48 9.06 -15.52
CA PRO A 78 -6.90 7.69 -15.24
C PRO A 78 -7.13 7.47 -13.74
N TYR A 79 -8.00 6.53 -13.44
CA TYR A 79 -8.28 6.06 -12.10
C TYR A 79 -7.94 4.58 -11.97
N ILE A 80 -7.17 4.25 -10.94
CA ILE A 80 -6.88 2.88 -10.51
C ILE A 80 -7.69 2.63 -9.24
N GLU A 81 -8.62 1.68 -9.31
CA GLU A 81 -9.53 1.38 -8.21
C GLU A 81 -8.79 0.90 -6.97
N SER A 82 -7.82 0.00 -7.16
CA SER A 82 -6.98 -0.56 -6.09
C SER A 82 -5.58 -0.82 -6.61
N SER A 83 -4.57 -0.30 -5.93
CA SER A 83 -3.16 -0.62 -6.18
C SER A 83 -2.79 -1.89 -5.38
N PRO A 84 -2.17 -2.91 -5.96
CA PRO A 84 -1.84 -3.03 -7.38
C PRO A 84 -3.06 -3.29 -8.25
N ASP A 85 -3.03 -2.73 -9.46
CA ASP A 85 -4.08 -2.98 -10.45
C ASP A 85 -4.00 -4.41 -11.01
N THR A 86 -2.80 -4.93 -11.20
CA THR A 86 -2.57 -6.25 -11.77
C THR A 86 -2.13 -7.29 -10.77
N VAL A 87 -0.96 -7.15 -10.16
CA VAL A 87 -0.38 -8.22 -9.35
C VAL A 87 0.39 -7.74 -8.15
N ASN A 88 0.25 -8.49 -7.06
CA ASN A 88 1.18 -8.52 -5.95
C ASN A 88 2.22 -9.65 -6.16
N TRP A 89 3.37 -9.57 -5.51
CA TRP A 89 4.53 -10.45 -5.68
C TRP A 89 4.25 -11.97 -5.62
N GLY A 90 3.14 -12.38 -5.01
CA GLY A 90 2.70 -13.78 -4.96
C GLY A 90 2.24 -14.37 -6.31
N ARG A 91 2.06 -13.54 -7.32
CA ARG A 91 1.61 -13.95 -8.67
C ARG A 91 2.51 -13.35 -9.76
N PRO A 92 3.81 -13.68 -9.77
CA PRO A 92 4.80 -13.02 -10.64
C PRO A 92 4.53 -13.22 -12.15
N GLN A 93 3.74 -14.22 -12.55
CA GLN A 93 3.35 -14.46 -13.94
C GLN A 93 2.43 -13.37 -14.51
N GLU A 94 1.77 -12.61 -13.66
CA GLU A 94 0.87 -11.51 -14.06
C GLU A 94 1.61 -10.17 -14.16
N MET A 95 2.88 -10.11 -13.76
CA MET A 95 3.68 -8.88 -13.83
C MET A 95 3.90 -8.43 -15.28
N GLY A 96 3.95 -7.12 -15.46
CA GLY A 96 4.16 -6.49 -16.76
C GLY A 96 2.88 -6.05 -17.47
N LEU A 97 1.72 -6.44 -17.00
CA LEU A 97 0.43 -6.06 -17.59
C LEU A 97 -0.03 -4.66 -17.18
N GLY A 98 0.43 -4.15 -16.03
CA GLY A 98 0.04 -2.85 -15.51
C GLY A 98 0.87 -2.42 -14.29
N GLU A 99 0.23 -1.75 -13.36
CA GLU A 99 0.82 -1.34 -12.09
C GLU A 99 0.87 -2.53 -11.13
N SER A 100 2.03 -2.71 -10.47
CA SER A 100 2.32 -3.91 -9.68
C SER A 100 3.04 -3.56 -8.37
N HIS A 101 2.85 -4.40 -7.35
CA HIS A 101 3.62 -4.41 -6.12
C HIS A 101 4.56 -5.62 -6.09
N TYR A 102 5.80 -5.42 -5.63
CA TYR A 102 6.75 -6.51 -5.48
C TYR A 102 7.45 -6.50 -4.12
N TRP A 103 6.98 -7.36 -3.23
CA TRP A 103 7.50 -7.54 -1.87
C TRP A 103 8.30 -8.83 -1.68
N GLY A 104 8.72 -9.46 -2.78
CA GLY A 104 9.48 -10.72 -2.74
C GLY A 104 10.82 -10.60 -2.05
N VAL A 105 11.47 -9.44 -2.11
CA VAL A 105 12.70 -9.17 -1.34
C VAL A 105 12.39 -9.15 0.15
N TRP A 106 11.37 -8.40 0.58
CA TRP A 106 11.02 -8.27 2.00
C TRP A 106 10.41 -9.55 2.59
N TYR A 107 9.26 -10.00 2.08
CA TYR A 107 8.57 -11.17 2.63
C TYR A 107 9.14 -12.51 2.16
N GLY A 108 9.67 -12.55 0.94
CA GLY A 108 10.21 -13.75 0.33
C GLY A 108 11.71 -13.97 0.56
N ARG A 109 12.42 -13.01 1.17
CA ARG A 109 13.88 -13.02 1.36
C ARG A 109 14.64 -13.32 0.06
N GLN A 110 14.09 -12.87 -1.06
CA GLN A 110 14.72 -13.05 -2.38
C GLN A 110 15.86 -12.05 -2.55
N PRO A 111 16.93 -12.41 -3.29
CA PRO A 111 18.05 -11.51 -3.50
C PRO A 111 17.61 -10.24 -4.26
N PHE A 112 18.30 -9.12 -4.04
CA PHE A 112 17.97 -7.85 -4.68
C PHE A 112 18.01 -7.91 -6.21
N GLU A 113 18.81 -8.80 -6.77
CA GLU A 113 18.93 -9.04 -8.21
C GLU A 113 17.61 -9.43 -8.86
N ILE A 114 16.70 -10.05 -8.10
CA ILE A 114 15.37 -10.43 -8.59
C ILE A 114 14.59 -9.23 -9.14
N LEU A 115 14.83 -8.03 -8.62
CA LEU A 115 14.19 -6.80 -9.10
C LEU A 115 14.55 -6.47 -10.55
N ARG A 116 15.69 -6.96 -11.07
CA ARG A 116 16.05 -6.84 -12.47
C ARG A 116 15.32 -7.82 -13.39
N GLU A 117 14.88 -8.93 -12.84
CA GLU A 117 14.11 -9.96 -13.55
C GLU A 117 12.60 -9.70 -13.50
N ARG A 118 12.15 -9.01 -12.45
CA ARG A 118 10.74 -8.71 -12.19
C ARG A 118 10.45 -7.25 -12.50
N MET A 119 10.42 -6.92 -13.79
CA MET A 119 10.22 -5.54 -14.26
C MET A 119 8.83 -5.38 -14.90
N PRO A 120 7.81 -4.97 -14.13
CA PRO A 120 6.52 -4.59 -14.67
C PRO A 120 6.61 -3.25 -15.41
N ARG A 121 5.54 -2.85 -16.08
CA ARG A 121 5.44 -1.50 -16.68
C ARG A 121 5.58 -0.40 -15.64
N PHE A 122 5.00 -0.61 -14.48
CA PHE A 122 5.06 0.32 -13.36
C PHE A 122 5.07 -0.48 -12.06
N MET A 123 6.14 -0.38 -11.31
CA MET A 123 6.27 -0.95 -9.97
C MET A 123 6.08 0.17 -8.96
N SER A 124 4.88 0.29 -8.43
CA SER A 124 4.50 1.35 -7.49
C SER A 124 4.98 1.08 -6.07
N GLU A 125 5.14 -0.20 -5.71
CA GLU A 125 5.70 -0.61 -4.42
C GLU A 125 6.72 -1.72 -4.56
N PHE A 126 7.86 -1.54 -3.91
CA PHE A 126 8.91 -2.54 -3.71
C PHE A 126 9.85 -2.06 -2.61
N GLY A 127 10.70 -2.95 -2.10
CA GLY A 127 11.76 -2.54 -1.20
C GLY A 127 11.95 -3.43 0.02
N VAL A 128 12.67 -2.88 0.97
CA VAL A 128 12.95 -3.45 2.29
C VAL A 128 12.90 -2.35 3.34
N GLU A 129 12.63 -2.73 4.56
CA GLU A 129 12.86 -1.85 5.71
C GLU A 129 14.37 -1.58 5.89
N SER A 130 14.68 -0.40 6.38
CA SER A 130 16.01 -0.05 6.86
C SER A 130 15.90 0.78 8.12
N PHE A 131 16.98 0.84 8.90
CA PHE A 131 17.02 1.73 10.04
C PHE A 131 17.05 3.19 9.60
N PRO A 132 16.42 4.10 10.36
CA PRO A 132 16.58 5.52 10.14
C PRO A 132 18.04 5.92 10.40
N MET A 133 18.44 7.05 9.86
CA MET A 133 19.79 7.59 10.09
C MET A 133 20.02 7.91 11.59
N LEU A 134 21.25 7.78 12.05
CA LEU A 134 21.63 8.04 13.45
C LEU A 134 21.10 9.35 14.03
N PRO A 135 21.09 10.49 13.31
CA PRO A 135 20.48 11.72 13.84
C PRO A 135 18.98 11.60 14.14
N SER A 136 18.28 10.68 13.48
CA SER A 136 16.88 10.41 13.80
C SER A 136 16.74 9.48 14.99
N ILE A 137 17.59 8.44 15.08
CA ILE A 137 17.63 7.51 16.21
C ILE A 137 17.97 8.26 17.49
N SER A 138 18.94 9.18 17.48
CA SER A 138 19.35 9.96 18.67
C SER A 138 18.27 10.85 19.26
N ARG A 139 17.15 11.06 18.54
CA ARG A 139 16.00 11.82 19.09
C ARG A 139 15.15 11.02 20.06
N PHE A 140 15.23 9.68 20.02
CA PHE A 140 14.41 8.82 20.86
C PHE A 140 15.21 7.74 21.61
N ALA A 141 16.48 7.55 21.27
CA ALA A 141 17.36 6.52 21.81
C ALA A 141 18.67 7.14 22.33
N ARG A 142 19.20 6.62 23.42
CA ARG A 142 20.47 7.04 24.03
C ARG A 142 21.58 6.11 23.51
N PRO A 143 22.74 6.64 23.06
CA PRO A 143 23.82 5.82 22.49
C PRO A 143 24.35 4.73 23.44
N GLU A 144 24.41 5.04 24.73
CA GLU A 144 25.04 4.18 25.73
C GLU A 144 24.18 2.96 26.10
N THR A 145 22.85 3.03 25.91
CA THR A 145 21.92 2.01 26.41
C THR A 145 20.95 1.48 25.36
N ASP A 146 20.61 2.28 24.34
CA ASP A 146 19.44 2.03 23.53
C ASP A 146 19.76 1.71 22.07
N TYR A 147 21.03 1.82 21.61
CA TYR A 147 21.41 1.56 20.20
C TYR A 147 21.56 0.08 19.86
N ASP A 148 21.41 -0.81 20.84
CA ASP A 148 21.29 -2.24 20.57
C ASP A 148 19.90 -2.54 20.00
N LEU A 149 19.83 -3.37 18.95
CA LEU A 149 18.58 -3.79 18.31
C LEU A 149 17.62 -4.50 19.28
N GLU A 150 18.18 -5.16 20.30
CA GLU A 150 17.43 -5.89 21.32
C GLU A 150 16.99 -4.98 22.48
N SER A 151 17.40 -3.71 22.49
CA SER A 151 16.93 -2.76 23.51
C SER A 151 15.41 -2.56 23.43
N ASP A 152 14.78 -2.31 24.56
CA ASP A 152 13.34 -2.06 24.64
C ASP A 152 12.92 -0.85 23.78
N VAL A 153 13.78 0.17 23.69
CA VAL A 153 13.54 1.36 22.89
C VAL A 153 13.53 1.02 21.40
N MET A 154 14.51 0.28 20.90
CA MET A 154 14.57 -0.10 19.48
C MET A 154 13.44 -1.07 19.13
N LYS A 155 13.14 -2.05 19.98
CA LYS A 155 11.99 -2.95 19.81
C LYS A 155 10.66 -2.20 19.78
N ALA A 156 10.47 -1.19 20.61
CA ALA A 156 9.25 -0.38 20.61
C ALA A 156 9.06 0.43 19.29
N HIS A 157 10.15 0.72 18.58
CA HIS A 157 10.13 1.43 17.31
C HIS A 157 10.05 0.50 16.09
N GLN A 158 10.31 -0.80 16.24
CA GLN A 158 10.12 -1.80 15.18
C GLN A 158 8.64 -2.18 15.09
N LYS A 159 7.99 -1.86 13.96
CA LYS A 159 6.56 -2.09 13.75
C LYS A 159 6.26 -3.34 12.91
N SER A 160 7.25 -3.88 12.23
CA SER A 160 7.12 -5.16 11.52
C SER A 160 7.50 -6.32 12.43
N SER A 161 6.65 -7.34 12.52
CA SER A 161 6.92 -8.54 13.30
C SER A 161 8.11 -9.37 12.79
N ILE A 162 8.54 -9.14 11.55
CA ILE A 162 9.68 -9.81 10.90
C ILE A 162 10.84 -8.84 10.63
N GLY A 163 10.71 -7.57 11.00
CA GLY A 163 11.59 -6.49 10.56
C GLY A 163 13.06 -6.75 10.84
N ASN A 164 13.42 -6.96 12.10
CA ASN A 164 14.82 -7.20 12.47
C ASN A 164 15.37 -8.46 11.82
N ASP A 165 14.59 -9.56 11.78
CA ASP A 165 15.02 -10.82 11.16
C ASP A 165 15.32 -10.68 9.67
N VAL A 166 14.53 -9.87 8.96
CA VAL A 166 14.75 -9.66 7.53
C VAL A 166 15.92 -8.69 7.29
N ILE A 167 16.02 -7.61 8.07
CA ILE A 167 17.17 -6.69 7.98
C ILE A 167 18.49 -7.42 8.23
N LEU A 168 18.56 -8.29 9.23
CA LEU A 168 19.75 -9.06 9.57
C LEU A 168 20.05 -10.20 8.57
N HIS A 169 19.08 -10.57 7.73
CA HIS A 169 19.29 -11.56 6.66
C HIS A 169 20.16 -10.99 5.52
N TYR A 170 20.09 -9.69 5.26
CA TYR A 170 20.87 -8.98 4.24
C TYR A 170 22.13 -8.33 4.79
#